data_a4eec21ac2367674584243ef19a13468
#
_entry.id   a4eec21ac2367674584243ef19a13468
#
_cell.length_a   1.000
_cell.length_b   1.000
_cell.length_c   1.000
_cell.angle_alpha   90.00
_cell.angle_beta   90.00
_cell.angle_gamma   90.00
#
_symmetry.space_group_name_H-M   'P 1'
#
loop_
_entity.id
_entity.type
_entity.pdbx_description
1 polymer ?
#
loop_
_entity_poly.entity_id
_entity_poly.type
_entity_poly.pdbx_seq_one_letter_code
_entity_poly.pdbx_strand_id
1 'polypeptide(L)'
;MLRILPKPQRLEEKEGTLFLDYHCRITMDSSCPSEVFFYASQLAEQLKKSSGIELLIDRRSSGAHKGIVLCMSEEAGITRENKKEKEAYRLEITPEGATVCAAEKEGLFNGVQTLRQLIIQYGSSLPCLYIEDYPALSVRGWFMDVTRGRIPKMTYLKELA
;
A
#
# COMPACT_ATOMS: atom_id res chain seq x y z
N MET A 1 -18.55 5.89 3.16
CA MET A 1 -17.67 7.06 3.31
C MET A 1 -16.23 6.57 3.40
N LEU A 2 -15.38 6.96 2.47
CA LEU A 2 -13.97 6.58 2.40
C LEU A 2 -13.21 7.11 3.63
N ARG A 3 -12.49 6.23 4.33
CA ARG A 3 -11.69 6.60 5.51
C ARG A 3 -10.27 6.06 5.36
N ILE A 4 -9.31 6.95 5.27
CA ILE A 4 -7.88 6.63 5.22
C ILE A 4 -7.19 7.40 6.34
N LEU A 5 -6.36 6.73 7.12
CA LEU A 5 -5.62 7.30 8.24
C LEU A 5 -4.12 6.99 8.10
N PRO A 6 -3.26 8.02 8.16
CA PRO A 6 -3.59 9.45 8.15
C PRO A 6 -4.28 9.87 6.84
N LYS A 7 -4.91 11.05 6.83
CA LYS A 7 -5.54 11.59 5.62
C LYS A 7 -4.45 11.89 4.59
N PRO A 8 -4.57 11.38 3.35
CA PRO A 8 -3.60 11.65 2.29
C PRO A 8 -3.52 13.15 1.93
N GLN A 9 -2.37 13.58 1.43
CA GLN A 9 -2.14 14.97 0.97
C GLN A 9 -3.06 15.31 -0.22
N ARG A 10 -3.22 14.36 -1.14
CA ARG A 10 -4.14 14.48 -2.27
C ARG A 10 -4.95 13.21 -2.42
N LEU A 11 -6.26 13.36 -2.51
CA LEU A 11 -7.21 12.28 -2.76
C LEU A 11 -8.24 12.77 -3.75
N GLU A 12 -8.38 12.05 -4.87
CA GLU A 12 -9.39 12.29 -5.88
C GLU A 12 -10.22 11.01 -6.06
N GLU A 13 -11.50 11.08 -5.71
CA GLU A 13 -12.44 9.98 -5.98
C GLU A 13 -12.80 10.03 -7.48
N LYS A 14 -12.80 8.87 -8.13
CA LYS A 14 -13.15 8.70 -9.54
C LYS A 14 -14.39 7.82 -9.65
N GLU A 15 -15.11 7.94 -10.76
CA GLU A 15 -16.23 7.05 -11.05
C GLU A 15 -15.74 5.63 -11.37
N GLY A 16 -16.48 4.63 -10.90
CA GLY A 16 -16.19 3.23 -11.16
C GLY A 16 -15.79 2.44 -9.93
N THR A 17 -15.61 1.14 -10.13
CA THR A 17 -15.23 0.18 -9.09
C THR A 17 -14.31 -0.87 -9.71
N LEU A 18 -13.22 -1.14 -9.07
CA LEU A 18 -12.36 -2.30 -9.38
C LEU A 18 -12.88 -3.53 -8.65
N PHE A 19 -13.20 -4.57 -9.39
CA PHE A 19 -13.54 -5.87 -8.83
C PHE A 19 -12.34 -6.81 -8.93
N LEU A 20 -11.81 -7.22 -7.79
CA LEU A 20 -10.76 -8.24 -7.67
C LEU A 20 -11.41 -9.61 -7.59
N ASP A 21 -10.99 -10.51 -8.45
CA ASP A 21 -11.46 -11.89 -8.52
C ASP A 21 -10.28 -12.88 -8.60
N TYR A 22 -10.54 -14.17 -8.67
CA TYR A 22 -9.51 -15.23 -8.71
C TYR A 22 -8.61 -15.21 -9.97
N HIS A 23 -8.97 -14.45 -10.99
CA HIS A 23 -8.16 -14.28 -12.20
C HIS A 23 -7.17 -13.12 -12.07
N CYS A 24 -7.37 -12.26 -11.05
CA CYS A 24 -6.47 -11.17 -10.73
C CYS A 24 -5.15 -11.68 -10.11
N ARG A 25 -4.11 -10.86 -10.18
CA ARG A 25 -2.80 -11.14 -9.59
C ARG A 25 -2.27 -9.92 -8.86
N ILE A 26 -1.32 -10.15 -7.96
CA ILE A 26 -0.46 -9.10 -7.44
C ILE A 26 0.87 -9.21 -8.18
N THR A 27 1.15 -8.24 -9.03
CA THR A 27 2.35 -8.22 -9.87
C THR A 27 3.36 -7.24 -9.29
N MET A 28 4.56 -7.70 -9.03
CA MET A 28 5.70 -6.85 -8.72
C MET A 28 6.47 -6.57 -10.02
N ASP A 29 6.68 -5.32 -10.34
CA ASP A 29 7.53 -4.96 -11.46
C ASP A 29 8.98 -5.43 -11.23
N SER A 30 9.72 -5.65 -12.33
CA SER A 30 11.13 -6.09 -12.27
C SER A 30 12.05 -5.11 -11.54
N SER A 31 11.70 -3.81 -11.51
CA SER A 31 12.42 -2.76 -10.79
C SER A 31 12.33 -2.89 -9.27
N CYS A 32 11.33 -3.62 -8.75
CA CYS A 32 11.15 -3.79 -7.32
C CYS A 32 12.26 -4.67 -6.71
N PRO A 33 12.86 -4.30 -5.57
CA PRO A 33 13.75 -5.17 -4.82
C PRO A 33 13.01 -6.36 -4.19
N SER A 34 13.76 -7.38 -3.74
CA SER A 34 13.18 -8.62 -3.20
C SER A 34 12.28 -8.41 -1.99
N GLU A 35 12.56 -7.40 -1.18
CA GLU A 35 11.80 -7.06 0.03
C GLU A 35 10.34 -6.69 -0.27
N VAL A 36 10.05 -6.22 -1.49
CA VAL A 36 8.67 -5.89 -1.92
C VAL A 36 7.77 -7.12 -1.94
N PHE A 37 8.35 -8.33 -2.05
CA PHE A 37 7.57 -9.56 -1.90
C PHE A 37 6.84 -9.63 -0.56
N PHE A 38 7.46 -9.16 0.51
CA PHE A 38 6.79 -9.07 1.81
C PHE A 38 5.58 -8.13 1.79
N TYR A 39 5.67 -6.98 1.09
CA TYR A 39 4.55 -6.05 0.94
C TYR A 39 3.40 -6.66 0.13
N ALA A 40 3.74 -7.34 -0.97
CA ALA A 40 2.77 -8.07 -1.79
C ALA A 40 2.07 -9.18 -0.99
N SER A 41 2.83 -9.91 -0.15
CA SER A 41 2.28 -10.97 0.72
C SER A 41 1.27 -10.41 1.74
N GLN A 42 1.54 -9.24 2.30
CA GLN A 42 0.60 -8.57 3.21
C GLN A 42 -0.71 -8.19 2.52
N LEU A 43 -0.64 -7.75 1.25
CA LEU A 43 -1.86 -7.46 0.45
C LEU A 43 -2.66 -8.73 0.17
N ALA A 44 -1.99 -9.82 -0.25
CA ALA A 44 -2.63 -11.10 -0.53
C ALA A 44 -3.33 -11.65 0.73
N GLU A 45 -2.64 -11.63 1.86
CA GLU A 45 -3.20 -12.07 3.14
C GLU A 45 -4.40 -11.21 3.57
N GLN A 46 -4.29 -9.88 3.43
CA GLN A 46 -5.38 -8.98 3.78
C GLN A 46 -6.61 -9.21 2.89
N LEU A 47 -6.44 -9.38 1.59
CA LEU A 47 -7.54 -9.65 0.67
C LEU A 47 -8.20 -11.01 0.98
N LYS A 48 -7.40 -12.05 1.22
CA LYS A 48 -7.89 -13.36 1.65
C LYS A 48 -8.72 -13.25 2.93
N LYS A 49 -8.25 -12.50 3.92
CA LYS A 49 -8.95 -12.27 5.19
C LYS A 49 -10.25 -11.49 5.03
N SER A 50 -10.28 -10.48 4.16
CA SER A 50 -11.43 -9.58 3.98
C SER A 50 -12.51 -10.12 3.04
N SER A 51 -12.15 -10.93 2.03
CA SER A 51 -13.05 -11.37 0.97
C SER A 51 -12.95 -12.86 0.60
N GLY A 52 -12.04 -13.60 1.22
CA GLY A 52 -11.80 -15.01 0.89
C GLY A 52 -11.03 -15.24 -0.42
N ILE A 53 -10.68 -14.18 -1.15
CA ILE A 53 -9.99 -14.28 -2.44
C ILE A 53 -8.49 -14.39 -2.23
N GLU A 54 -7.88 -15.42 -2.79
CA GLU A 54 -6.44 -15.66 -2.75
C GLU A 54 -5.82 -15.30 -4.10
N LEU A 55 -4.99 -14.26 -4.14
CA LEU A 55 -4.29 -13.82 -5.33
C LEU A 55 -2.88 -14.39 -5.37
N LEU A 56 -2.45 -14.85 -6.55
CA LEU A 56 -1.07 -15.23 -6.79
C LEU A 56 -0.20 -13.96 -6.88
N ILE A 57 1.00 -14.07 -6.31
CA ILE A 57 2.04 -13.03 -6.42
C ILE A 57 3.00 -13.46 -7.52
N ASP A 58 3.31 -12.54 -8.40
CA ASP A 58 4.15 -12.81 -9.54
C ASP A 58 5.11 -11.62 -9.80
N ARG A 59 6.20 -11.84 -10.51
CA ARG A 59 7.19 -10.84 -10.85
C ARG A 59 7.35 -10.78 -12.37
N ARG A 60 7.09 -9.60 -12.99
CA ARG A 60 7.14 -9.44 -14.44
C ARG A 60 7.69 -8.08 -14.85
N SER A 61 8.32 -8.07 -16.04
CA SER A 61 8.90 -6.85 -16.62
C SER A 61 7.89 -5.97 -17.33
N SER A 62 6.75 -6.49 -17.74
CA SER A 62 5.65 -5.73 -18.37
C SER A 62 4.44 -6.62 -18.64
N GLY A 63 3.26 -6.03 -18.74
CA GLY A 63 2.02 -6.67 -19.13
C GLY A 63 0.86 -6.14 -18.30
N ALA A 64 -0.16 -5.59 -18.96
CA ALA A 64 -1.42 -5.21 -18.31
C ALA A 64 -2.16 -6.46 -17.85
N HIS A 65 -2.07 -6.78 -16.59
CA HIS A 65 -2.91 -7.79 -15.96
C HIS A 65 -3.90 -7.11 -15.03
N LYS A 66 -5.13 -7.56 -15.08
CA LYS A 66 -6.13 -7.15 -14.10
C LYS A 66 -5.66 -7.56 -12.70
N GLY A 67 -5.66 -6.65 -11.78
CA GLY A 67 -5.25 -6.91 -10.40
C GLY A 67 -4.50 -5.75 -9.77
N ILE A 68 -3.47 -6.05 -8.99
CA ILE A 68 -2.67 -5.07 -8.26
C ILE A 68 -1.25 -5.08 -8.81
N VAL A 69 -0.73 -3.91 -9.14
CA VAL A 69 0.65 -3.71 -9.61
C VAL A 69 1.43 -2.90 -8.57
N LEU A 70 2.58 -3.42 -8.18
CA LEU A 70 3.56 -2.72 -7.36
C LEU A 70 4.75 -2.36 -8.25
N CYS A 71 5.07 -1.08 -8.38
CA CYS A 71 6.16 -0.60 -9.21
C CYS A 71 7.05 0.42 -8.50
N MET A 72 8.31 0.45 -8.91
CA MET A 72 9.25 1.49 -8.50
C MET A 72 9.68 2.27 -9.74
N SER A 73 9.52 3.59 -9.68
CA SER A 73 9.91 4.51 -10.75
C SER A 73 10.30 5.86 -10.17
N GLU A 74 11.38 6.43 -10.68
CA GLU A 74 11.77 7.79 -10.31
C GLU A 74 10.71 8.85 -10.66
N GLU A 75 9.94 8.62 -11.72
CA GLU A 75 8.84 9.48 -12.14
C GLU A 75 7.67 9.50 -11.14
N ALA A 76 7.54 8.46 -10.32
CA ALA A 76 6.59 8.41 -9.22
C ALA A 76 7.05 9.22 -8.00
N GLY A 77 8.27 9.69 -8.00
CA GLY A 77 8.82 10.51 -6.92
C GLY A 77 8.12 11.86 -6.80
N ILE A 78 7.93 12.29 -5.57
CA ILE A 78 7.40 13.61 -5.23
C ILE A 78 8.56 14.45 -4.70
N THR A 79 8.73 15.66 -5.24
CA THR A 79 9.72 16.63 -4.78
C THR A 79 9.02 17.77 -4.07
N ARG A 80 9.44 18.04 -2.84
CA ARG A 80 8.95 19.14 -2.02
C ARG A 80 10.13 19.97 -1.54
N GLU A 81 10.04 21.31 -1.63
CA GLU A 81 11.08 22.22 -1.16
C GLU A 81 12.49 21.85 -1.69
N ASN A 82 12.58 21.45 -2.97
CA ASN A 82 13.81 20.96 -3.64
C ASN A 82 14.40 19.68 -3.00
N LYS A 83 13.63 18.93 -2.22
CA LYS A 83 14.02 17.66 -1.63
C LYS A 83 13.07 16.55 -2.08
N LYS A 84 13.66 15.44 -2.56
CA LYS A 84 12.91 14.25 -2.93
C LYS A 84 12.37 13.56 -1.68
N GLU A 85 11.04 13.34 -1.64
CA GLU A 85 10.37 12.68 -0.52
C GLU A 85 10.50 11.16 -0.67
N LYS A 86 11.32 10.53 0.16
CA LYS A 86 11.60 9.09 0.10
C LYS A 86 10.38 8.22 0.39
N GLU A 87 9.51 8.70 1.26
CA GLU A 87 8.33 7.96 1.72
C GLU A 87 7.08 8.29 0.91
N ALA A 88 7.22 9.05 -0.19
CA ALA A 88 6.12 9.41 -1.06
C ALA A 88 5.69 8.26 -1.97
N TYR A 89 4.40 8.20 -2.26
CA TYR A 89 3.81 7.22 -3.16
C TYR A 89 2.65 7.79 -3.96
N ARG A 90 2.30 7.08 -5.03
CA ARG A 90 1.08 7.26 -5.80
C ARG A 90 0.31 5.95 -5.80
N LEU A 91 -0.99 6.04 -5.58
CA LEU A 91 -1.93 4.92 -5.70
C LEU A 91 -3.03 5.33 -6.68
N GLU A 92 -3.18 4.58 -7.73
CA GLU A 92 -4.26 4.74 -8.68
C GLU A 92 -5.09 3.46 -8.74
N ILE A 93 -6.40 3.60 -8.64
CA ILE A 93 -7.36 2.51 -8.78
C ILE A 93 -8.31 2.87 -9.92
N THR A 94 -8.34 2.01 -10.93
CA THR A 94 -9.24 2.08 -12.09
C THR A 94 -10.04 0.78 -12.19
N PRO A 95 -11.07 0.69 -13.05
CA PRO A 95 -11.80 -0.58 -13.25
C PRO A 95 -10.90 -1.72 -13.76
N GLU A 96 -9.77 -1.40 -14.40
CA GLU A 96 -8.81 -2.35 -14.96
C GLU A 96 -7.82 -2.87 -13.92
N GLY A 97 -7.51 -2.11 -12.88
CA GLY A 97 -6.55 -2.51 -11.86
C GLY A 97 -6.19 -1.42 -10.86
N ALA A 98 -5.39 -1.81 -9.87
CA ALA A 98 -4.81 -0.91 -8.88
C ALA A 98 -3.29 -0.88 -9.06
N THR A 99 -2.70 0.32 -9.11
CA THR A 99 -1.26 0.52 -9.22
C THR A 99 -0.74 1.30 -8.03
N VAL A 100 0.25 0.76 -7.34
CA VAL A 100 1.01 1.46 -6.29
C VAL A 100 2.41 1.71 -6.83
N CYS A 101 2.78 2.97 -6.96
CA CYS A 101 4.10 3.37 -7.46
C CYS A 101 4.81 4.33 -6.51
N ALA A 102 6.12 4.14 -6.34
CA ALA A 102 6.95 5.02 -5.54
C ALA A 102 8.37 5.08 -6.12
N ALA A 103 9.14 6.11 -5.75
CA ALA A 103 10.55 6.18 -6.13
C ALA A 103 11.44 5.33 -5.22
N GLU A 104 11.05 5.16 -3.96
CA GLU A 104 11.78 4.42 -2.94
C GLU A 104 10.89 3.36 -2.29
N LYS A 105 11.50 2.32 -1.73
CA LYS A 105 10.77 1.20 -1.11
C LYS A 105 9.92 1.61 0.10
N GLU A 106 10.36 2.62 0.83
CA GLU A 106 9.63 3.19 1.97
C GLU A 106 8.30 3.80 1.52
N GLY A 107 8.30 4.54 0.41
CA GLY A 107 7.07 5.07 -0.20
C GLY A 107 6.16 3.95 -0.70
N LEU A 108 6.73 2.94 -1.34
CA LEU A 108 5.95 1.79 -1.80
C LEU A 108 5.29 1.05 -0.63
N PHE A 109 5.98 0.89 0.50
CA PHE A 109 5.41 0.34 1.71
C PHE A 109 4.20 1.15 2.20
N ASN A 110 4.33 2.49 2.26
CA ASN A 110 3.24 3.37 2.69
C ASN A 110 2.01 3.26 1.76
N GLY A 111 2.24 3.22 0.44
CA GLY A 111 1.18 3.02 -0.54
C GLY A 111 0.47 1.67 -0.39
N VAL A 112 1.21 0.61 -0.10
CA VAL A 112 0.67 -0.71 0.21
C VAL A 112 -0.19 -0.67 1.48
N GLN A 113 0.24 0.02 2.55
CA GLN A 113 -0.56 0.16 3.77
C GLN A 113 -1.87 0.93 3.49
N THR A 114 -1.85 1.94 2.64
CA THR A 114 -3.06 2.66 2.21
C THR A 114 -4.01 1.75 1.44
N LEU A 115 -3.51 0.98 0.48
CA LEU A 115 -4.32 0.01 -0.25
C LEU A 115 -4.89 -1.08 0.68
N ARG A 116 -4.13 -1.52 1.69
CA ARG A 116 -4.64 -2.45 2.72
C ARG A 116 -5.82 -1.87 3.50
N GLN A 117 -5.78 -0.58 3.85
CA GLN A 117 -6.92 0.07 4.51
C GLN A 117 -8.17 0.06 3.62
N LEU A 118 -8.01 0.26 2.31
CA LEU A 118 -9.11 0.16 1.36
C LEU A 118 -9.66 -1.26 1.27
N ILE A 119 -8.80 -2.27 1.20
CA ILE A 119 -9.21 -3.69 1.19
C ILE A 119 -9.95 -4.07 2.50
N ILE A 120 -9.53 -3.54 3.65
CA ILE A 120 -10.24 -3.76 4.92
C ILE A 120 -11.67 -3.19 4.86
N GLN A 121 -11.85 -2.02 4.25
CA GLN A 121 -13.13 -1.32 4.20
C GLN A 121 -14.08 -1.86 3.12
N TYR A 122 -13.54 -2.24 1.97
CA TYR A 122 -14.32 -2.53 0.75
C TYR A 122 -14.18 -3.98 0.25
N GLY A 123 -13.32 -4.78 0.90
CA GLY A 123 -13.06 -6.15 0.44
C GLY A 123 -12.44 -6.17 -0.95
N SER A 124 -13.07 -6.93 -1.85
CA SER A 124 -12.64 -7.09 -3.25
C SER A 124 -13.25 -6.07 -4.21
N SER A 125 -14.10 -5.13 -3.74
CA SER A 125 -14.80 -4.15 -4.57
C SER A 125 -14.30 -2.75 -4.22
N LEU A 126 -13.15 -2.37 -4.78
CA LEU A 126 -12.44 -1.14 -4.45
C LEU A 126 -12.99 0.06 -5.25
N PRO A 127 -13.27 1.21 -4.63
CA PRO A 127 -13.66 2.40 -5.34
C PRO A 127 -12.50 2.92 -6.21
N CYS A 128 -12.81 3.43 -7.39
CA CYS A 128 -11.82 4.07 -8.24
C CYS A 128 -11.41 5.42 -7.64
N LEU A 129 -10.10 5.66 -7.56
CA LEU A 129 -9.54 6.86 -6.95
C LEU A 129 -8.08 7.08 -7.38
N TYR A 130 -7.59 8.28 -7.12
CA TYR A 130 -6.18 8.61 -7.20
C TYR A 130 -5.71 9.22 -5.88
N ILE A 131 -4.61 8.73 -5.36
CA ILE A 131 -3.94 9.23 -4.16
C ILE A 131 -2.50 9.58 -4.49
N GLU A 132 -2.07 10.74 -4.02
CA GLU A 132 -0.68 11.13 -3.95
C GLU A 132 -0.40 11.57 -2.51
N ASP A 133 0.57 10.92 -1.86
CA ASP A 133 0.80 11.15 -0.45
C ASP A 133 2.27 11.06 -0.07
N TYR A 134 2.62 11.80 0.95
CA TYR A 134 3.92 11.82 1.60
C TYR A 134 3.76 12.27 3.06
N PRO A 135 4.65 11.86 3.96
CA PRO A 135 4.54 12.24 5.36
C PRO A 135 4.69 13.76 5.58
N ALA A 136 3.81 14.33 6.40
CA ALA A 136 3.93 15.74 6.82
C ALA A 136 5.12 15.96 7.77
N LEU A 137 5.52 14.93 8.53
CA LEU A 137 6.62 14.96 9.48
C LEU A 137 7.69 13.95 9.07
N SER A 138 8.95 14.39 9.06
CA SER A 138 10.10 13.53 8.72
C SER A 138 10.45 12.52 9.80
N VAL A 139 10.10 12.78 11.05
CA VAL A 139 10.31 11.88 12.18
C VAL A 139 8.98 11.59 12.83
N ARG A 140 8.65 10.31 12.88
CA ARG A 140 7.46 9.77 13.54
C ARG A 140 7.88 8.60 14.39
N GLY A 141 7.35 8.51 15.58
CA GLY A 141 7.72 7.44 16.49
C GLY A 141 6.77 7.34 17.66
N TRP A 142 6.87 6.22 18.33
CA TRP A 142 6.17 5.95 19.56
C TRP A 142 7.18 5.52 20.62
N PHE A 143 7.01 6.01 21.83
CA PHE A 143 7.86 5.67 22.95
C PHE A 143 7.08 4.86 23.98
N MET A 144 7.59 3.69 24.33
CA MET A 144 7.08 2.88 25.44
C MET A 144 8.13 2.73 26.50
N ASP A 145 7.89 3.27 27.70
CA ASP A 145 8.73 3.00 28.86
C ASP A 145 8.42 1.61 29.41
N VAL A 146 9.40 0.71 29.33
CA VAL A 146 9.32 -0.66 29.86
C VAL A 146 10.10 -0.82 31.17
N THR A 147 10.69 0.27 31.70
CA THR A 147 11.56 0.25 32.89
C THR A 147 10.79 0.39 34.20
N ARG A 148 9.58 0.96 34.15
CA ARG A 148 8.75 1.23 35.33
C ARG A 148 7.39 0.55 35.18
N GLY A 149 7.24 -0.63 35.79
CA GLY A 149 5.99 -1.35 35.82
C GLY A 149 6.02 -2.66 35.06
N ARG A 150 4.95 -2.96 34.31
CA ARG A 150 4.77 -4.24 33.64
C ARG A 150 5.48 -4.26 32.29
N ILE A 151 6.44 -5.16 32.14
CA ILE A 151 7.06 -5.42 30.83
C ILE A 151 6.03 -6.15 29.95
N PRO A 152 5.63 -5.61 28.80
CA PRO A 152 4.68 -6.25 27.91
C PRO A 152 5.28 -7.51 27.28
N LYS A 153 4.46 -8.53 27.06
CA LYS A 153 4.87 -9.72 26.30
C LYS A 153 5.10 -9.35 24.82
N MET A 154 5.99 -10.08 24.16
CA MET A 154 6.30 -9.88 22.74
C MET A 154 5.05 -10.01 21.84
N THR A 155 4.10 -10.89 22.19
CA THR A 155 2.82 -11.04 21.50
C THR A 155 2.03 -9.73 21.48
N TYR A 156 1.93 -9.07 22.64
CA TYR A 156 1.25 -7.78 22.75
C TYR A 156 1.94 -6.67 21.94
N LEU A 157 3.29 -6.63 21.96
CA LEU A 157 4.04 -5.65 21.15
C LEU A 157 3.83 -5.87 19.65
N LYS A 158 3.70 -7.12 19.20
CA LYS A 158 3.39 -7.44 17.80
C LYS A 158 1.96 -7.11 17.39
N GLU A 159 1.01 -7.07 18.34
CA GLU A 159 -0.37 -6.66 18.09
C GLU A 159 -0.50 -5.13 18.00
N LEU A 160 0.43 -4.39 18.62
CA LEU A 160 0.46 -2.93 18.57
C LEU A 160 1.17 -2.37 17.33
N ALA A 161 2.08 -3.14 16.73
CA ALA A 161 2.85 -2.73 15.55
C ALA A 161 2.09 -3.02 14.24
#